data_0e4a489a28a2a812a80d4166a907992c
#
_entry.id   0e4a489a28a2a812a80d4166a907992c
#
_cell.length_a   1.000
_cell.length_b   1.000
_cell.length_c   1.000
_cell.angle_alpha   90.00
_cell.angle_beta   90.00
_cell.angle_gamma   90.00
#
_symmetry.space_group_name_H-M   'P 1'
#
loop_
_entity.id
_entity.type
_entity.pdbx_description
1 polymer ?
#
loop_
_entity_poly.entity_id
_entity_poly.type
_entity_poly.pdbx_seq_one_letter_code
_entity_poly.pdbx_strand_id
1 'polypeptide(L)'
;MATFVSGLPVGTFGSRSLAINITGNISRNGTSVTLSSISCHLYSTNGGYWYAADPRTWGLRAPGGEAVSTSVSYSASSSYRDFSLPNLTFYLDINATSAWMNVTGPDGSFGFTLGGIPVGAVAPSGLDVSISSAADTGATFSVSLSSYGTPSGEANRYIEAAIMGQSTYGGKYRYDTAKAKTSATITVNNSSKTNSSNSLTIVPNTQYWYGAYATNTVMSTSTVKGTFITLPAYISDVTVNDVGGGEVTVSVIHASEGTATTAYTEYSYNQTDWTTVQDTFSLTVHSATTIYVRRRNSTGTTPVRTVSIVPATTVKLYGSVNNQAKEIRKLYGSVNGKAVRIRKLYGSVNGRSKLIFEESNNPWSSRGSGTAGDPYVISSSFGDTIS
;
A
#
# COMPACT_ATOMS: atom_id res chain seq x y z
N MET A 1 -1.87 -2.69 44.04
CA MET A 1 -0.94 -1.81 44.78
C MET A 1 0.47 -2.34 44.65
N ALA A 2 1.41 -1.50 44.38
CA ALA A 2 2.82 -1.84 44.36
C ALA A 2 3.46 -1.51 45.72
N THR A 3 4.44 -2.30 46.15
CA THR A 3 5.27 -1.97 47.31
C THR A 3 6.34 -0.97 46.85
N PHE A 4 6.33 0.24 47.41
CA PHE A 4 7.33 1.28 47.11
C PHE A 4 8.62 1.01 47.87
N VAL A 5 8.48 0.71 49.15
CA VAL A 5 9.57 0.33 50.02
C VAL A 5 9.06 -0.56 51.18
N SER A 6 9.90 -1.46 51.63
CA SER A 6 9.61 -2.35 52.76
C SER A 6 10.76 -2.31 53.76
N GLY A 7 10.44 -2.14 55.04
CA GLY A 7 11.39 -2.17 56.15
C GLY A 7 12.40 -1.02 56.15
N LEU A 8 12.09 0.13 55.53
CA LEU A 8 12.99 1.29 55.54
C LEU A 8 13.17 1.80 56.99
N PRO A 9 14.39 1.77 57.54
CA PRO A 9 14.66 2.40 58.87
C PRO A 9 14.43 3.90 58.78
N VAL A 10 13.62 4.43 59.68
CA VAL A 10 13.22 5.87 59.72
C VAL A 10 13.47 6.54 61.04
N GLY A 11 14.52 6.12 61.73
CA GLY A 11 14.99 6.69 63.01
C GLY A 11 14.56 5.91 64.22
N THR A 12 14.59 6.56 65.35
CA THR A 12 14.25 5.98 66.64
C THR A 12 13.21 6.84 67.37
N PHE A 13 12.43 6.19 68.21
CA PHE A 13 11.52 6.86 69.15
C PHE A 13 11.82 6.36 70.58
N GLY A 14 12.49 7.17 71.36
CA GLY A 14 13.08 6.71 72.61
C GLY A 14 14.08 5.56 72.37
N SER A 15 13.86 4.43 73.03
CA SER A 15 14.67 3.22 72.82
C SER A 15 14.21 2.34 71.65
N ARG A 16 13.24 2.77 70.84
CA ARG A 16 12.61 1.99 69.78
C ARG A 16 13.16 2.39 68.43
N SER A 17 13.63 1.40 67.68
CA SER A 17 13.98 1.56 66.27
C SER A 17 12.72 1.45 65.44
N LEU A 18 12.50 2.41 64.51
CA LEU A 18 11.33 2.47 63.66
C LEU A 18 11.65 2.12 62.22
N ALA A 19 10.75 1.41 61.56
CA ALA A 19 10.80 1.16 60.14
C ALA A 19 9.40 1.43 59.50
N ILE A 20 9.40 1.75 58.22
CA ILE A 20 8.19 1.99 57.47
C ILE A 20 8.11 1.13 56.22
N ASN A 21 6.91 0.61 55.94
CA ASN A 21 6.54 0.05 54.66
C ASN A 21 5.62 1.05 53.96
N ILE A 22 5.83 1.28 52.68
CA ILE A 22 4.97 2.17 51.87
C ILE A 22 4.49 1.40 50.65
N THR A 23 3.20 1.44 50.42
CA THR A 23 2.54 0.85 49.25
C THR A 23 1.67 1.87 48.53
N GLY A 24 1.34 1.64 47.29
CA GLY A 24 0.47 2.53 46.54
C GLY A 24 0.34 2.11 45.06
N ASN A 25 -0.21 3.00 44.28
CA ASN A 25 -0.31 2.87 42.85
C ASN A 25 0.61 3.87 42.15
N ILE A 26 1.26 3.45 41.09
CA ILE A 26 2.10 4.31 40.24
C ILE A 26 1.39 4.44 38.90
N SER A 27 1.18 5.66 38.46
CA SER A 27 0.74 5.98 37.12
C SER A 27 1.68 6.98 36.49
N ARG A 28 1.74 7.00 35.16
CA ARG A 28 2.59 7.93 34.44
C ARG A 28 1.93 8.41 33.16
N ASN A 29 2.08 9.72 32.88
CA ASN A 29 1.69 10.35 31.62
C ASN A 29 2.84 11.27 31.16
N GLY A 30 3.53 10.84 30.11
CA GLY A 30 4.75 11.51 29.62
C GLY A 30 5.85 11.57 30.69
N THR A 31 6.28 12.78 31.05
CA THR A 31 7.25 13.02 32.12
C THR A 31 6.63 13.07 33.51
N SER A 32 5.30 13.22 33.63
CA SER A 32 4.59 13.32 34.89
C SER A 32 4.32 11.93 35.49
N VAL A 33 4.77 11.68 36.68
CA VAL A 33 4.54 10.49 37.50
C VAL A 33 3.67 10.82 38.68
N THR A 34 2.60 10.04 38.89
CA THR A 34 1.69 10.22 40.01
C THR A 34 1.68 8.96 40.87
N LEU A 35 1.97 9.13 42.15
CA LEU A 35 1.74 8.12 43.19
C LEU A 35 0.38 8.42 43.83
N SER A 36 -0.46 7.40 43.93
CA SER A 36 -1.80 7.52 44.49
C SER A 36 -2.12 6.37 45.45
N SER A 37 -3.14 6.56 46.27
CA SER A 37 -3.52 5.58 47.28
C SER A 37 -2.33 5.17 48.16
N ILE A 38 -1.51 6.13 48.56
CA ILE A 38 -0.28 5.91 49.30
C ILE A 38 -0.65 5.50 50.73
N SER A 39 -0.31 4.28 51.10
CA SER A 39 -0.53 3.69 52.42
C SER A 39 0.82 3.41 53.07
N CYS A 40 0.97 3.88 54.31
CA CYS A 40 2.16 3.77 55.11
C CYS A 40 1.88 2.93 56.37
N HIS A 41 2.76 1.94 56.61
CA HIS A 41 2.76 1.11 57.80
C HIS A 41 4.04 1.38 58.57
N LEU A 42 3.97 2.18 59.63
CA LEU A 42 5.10 2.52 60.51
C LEU A 42 5.06 1.57 61.69
N TYR A 43 6.18 0.92 62.00
CA TYR A 43 6.25 -0.07 63.06
C TYR A 43 7.60 -0.05 63.82
N SER A 44 7.62 -0.60 65.05
CA SER A 44 8.83 -0.81 65.83
C SER A 44 9.50 -2.13 65.44
N THR A 45 10.80 -2.10 65.11
CA THR A 45 11.57 -3.30 64.69
C THR A 45 12.10 -4.09 65.91
N ASN A 46 12.17 -3.48 67.09
CA ASN A 46 12.64 -4.11 68.32
C ASN A 46 11.49 -4.34 69.35
N GLY A 47 10.24 -4.33 68.88
CA GLY A 47 9.03 -4.62 69.64
C GLY A 47 8.65 -3.54 70.63
N GLY A 48 7.52 -3.75 71.29
CA GLY A 48 6.97 -2.85 72.30
C GLY A 48 6.13 -1.70 71.73
N TYR A 49 5.47 -1.01 72.66
CA TYR A 49 4.60 0.12 72.36
C TYR A 49 5.37 1.42 72.39
N TRP A 50 4.90 2.40 71.69
CA TRP A 50 5.44 3.75 71.67
C TRP A 50 4.30 4.78 71.65
N TYR A 51 4.59 5.94 72.24
CA TYR A 51 3.65 7.01 72.45
C TYR A 51 4.31 8.36 72.19
N ALA A 52 3.60 9.26 71.49
CA ALA A 52 3.96 10.65 71.39
C ALA A 52 2.72 11.49 71.75
N ALA A 53 2.87 12.39 72.70
CA ALA A 53 1.81 13.29 73.13
C ALA A 53 1.33 14.20 71.95
N ASP A 54 2.29 14.64 71.16
CA ASP A 54 2.01 15.52 70.00
C ASP A 54 2.01 14.75 68.69
N PRO A 55 1.11 15.06 67.77
CA PRO A 55 1.16 14.50 66.44
C PRO A 55 2.51 14.80 65.74
N ARG A 56 3.01 13.81 64.99
CA ARG A 56 4.24 13.92 64.22
C ARG A 56 3.94 13.96 62.72
N THR A 57 4.66 14.83 62.01
CA THR A 57 4.49 14.97 60.58
C THR A 57 5.34 13.91 59.87
N TRP A 58 4.69 13.13 59.02
CA TRP A 58 5.34 12.19 58.06
C TRP A 58 5.02 12.61 56.64
N GLY A 59 6.00 12.42 55.77
CA GLY A 59 5.85 12.80 54.36
C GLY A 59 6.64 11.96 53.40
N LEU A 60 6.39 12.18 52.13
CA LEU A 60 7.12 11.61 51.01
C LEU A 60 7.55 12.76 50.11
N ARG A 61 8.84 12.76 49.73
CA ARG A 61 9.44 13.77 48.86
C ARG A 61 10.07 13.15 47.64
N ALA A 62 9.78 13.70 46.48
CA ALA A 62 10.30 13.32 45.19
C ALA A 62 11.63 14.04 44.84
N PRO A 63 12.36 13.58 43.79
CA PRO A 63 13.65 14.17 43.37
C PRO A 63 13.59 15.66 43.05
N GLY A 64 12.49 16.11 42.45
CA GLY A 64 12.28 17.52 42.06
C GLY A 64 11.95 18.47 43.22
N GLY A 65 11.78 17.93 44.42
CA GLY A 65 11.42 18.67 45.62
C GLY A 65 9.93 18.68 45.95
N GLU A 66 9.09 18.15 45.07
CA GLU A 66 7.66 17.95 45.32
C GLU A 66 7.47 17.04 46.56
N ALA A 67 6.56 17.39 47.42
CA ALA A 67 6.36 16.66 48.67
C ALA A 67 4.89 16.68 49.12
N VAL A 68 4.54 15.59 49.81
CA VAL A 68 3.25 15.45 50.49
C VAL A 68 3.48 15.01 51.93
N SER A 69 2.62 15.42 52.86
CA SER A 69 2.75 15.05 54.26
C SER A 69 1.40 14.94 54.95
N THR A 70 1.41 14.27 56.09
CA THR A 70 0.25 14.15 57.00
C THR A 70 0.72 14.15 58.44
N SER A 71 -0.11 14.61 59.35
CA SER A 71 0.13 14.52 60.79
C SER A 71 -0.43 13.20 61.32
N VAL A 72 0.38 12.48 62.07
CA VAL A 72 0.07 11.16 62.63
C VAL A 72 0.13 11.24 64.14
N SER A 73 -0.99 10.90 64.80
CA SER A 73 -1.07 10.78 66.25
C SER A 73 -0.78 9.34 66.65
N TYR A 74 -0.15 9.18 67.80
CA TYR A 74 0.24 7.84 68.34
C TYR A 74 -0.51 7.59 69.64
N SER A 75 -0.89 6.30 69.84
CA SER A 75 -1.49 5.85 71.10
C SER A 75 -0.55 4.93 71.86
N ALA A 76 -0.61 4.94 73.20
CA ALA A 76 0.24 4.18 74.08
C ALA A 76 0.15 2.64 73.93
N SER A 77 -0.87 2.16 73.20
CA SER A 77 -1.14 0.71 73.07
C SER A 77 -0.78 0.14 71.71
N SER A 78 -0.06 0.84 70.81
CA SER A 78 0.22 0.37 69.48
C SER A 78 1.75 0.20 69.26
N SER A 79 2.13 -0.95 68.69
CA SER A 79 3.49 -1.21 68.18
C SER A 79 3.65 -0.79 66.70
N TYR A 80 2.59 -0.36 66.05
CA TYR A 80 2.55 0.10 64.67
C TYR A 80 1.52 1.24 64.47
N ARG A 81 1.59 1.92 63.35
CA ARG A 81 0.63 2.93 62.90
C ARG A 81 0.46 2.87 61.40
N ASP A 82 -0.79 2.75 60.97
CA ASP A 82 -1.17 2.88 59.58
C ASP A 82 -1.69 4.30 59.34
N PHE A 83 -1.27 4.89 58.23
CA PHE A 83 -1.74 6.20 57.76
C PHE A 83 -1.63 6.32 56.27
N SER A 84 -2.32 7.26 55.66
CA SER A 84 -2.27 7.53 54.23
C SER A 84 -1.62 8.88 53.95
N LEU A 85 -0.92 8.99 52.87
CA LEU A 85 -0.43 10.24 52.33
C LEU A 85 -1.30 10.69 51.15
N PRO A 86 -1.42 12.01 50.91
CA PRO A 86 -2.02 12.53 49.68
C PRO A 86 -1.29 12.01 48.44
N ASN A 87 -1.95 12.16 47.30
CA ASN A 87 -1.30 11.85 46.00
C ASN A 87 -0.09 12.75 45.79
N LEU A 88 1.02 12.17 45.31
CA LEU A 88 2.25 12.89 44.98
C LEU A 88 2.48 12.82 43.46
N THR A 89 2.54 13.99 42.83
CA THR A 89 2.91 14.11 41.42
C THR A 89 4.28 14.77 41.29
N PHE A 90 5.17 14.19 40.48
CA PHE A 90 6.49 14.71 40.21
C PHE A 90 6.92 14.41 38.78
N TYR A 91 8.04 14.97 38.36
CA TYR A 91 8.50 14.86 36.96
C TYR A 91 9.80 14.07 36.87
N LEU A 92 9.88 13.18 35.91
CA LEU A 92 11.06 12.38 35.58
C LEU A 92 11.36 12.42 34.11
N ASP A 93 12.63 12.14 33.76
CA ASP A 93 12.96 11.81 32.37
C ASP A 93 12.06 10.70 31.86
N ILE A 94 11.60 10.83 30.63
CA ILE A 94 10.58 9.96 30.04
C ILE A 94 10.98 8.47 30.03
N ASN A 95 12.25 8.16 30.03
CA ASN A 95 12.79 6.80 30.03
C ASN A 95 13.15 6.29 31.44
N ALA A 96 13.11 7.14 32.45
CA ALA A 96 13.44 6.74 33.80
C ALA A 96 12.40 5.76 34.36
N THR A 97 12.82 4.63 34.86
CA THR A 97 11.99 3.57 35.47
C THR A 97 12.14 3.49 36.98
N SER A 98 12.95 4.37 37.54
CA SER A 98 13.16 4.50 38.99
C SER A 98 13.40 5.95 39.39
N ALA A 99 13.18 6.27 40.64
CA ALA A 99 13.39 7.60 41.21
C ALA A 99 13.94 7.47 42.62
N TRP A 100 14.86 8.37 43.02
CA TRP A 100 15.29 8.48 44.39
C TRP A 100 14.25 9.29 45.17
N MET A 101 13.67 8.70 46.21
CA MET A 101 12.63 9.25 47.02
C MET A 101 13.14 9.40 48.46
N ASN A 102 12.54 10.32 49.21
CA ASN A 102 12.82 10.47 50.66
C ASN A 102 11.52 10.35 51.45
N VAL A 103 11.53 9.54 52.47
CA VAL A 103 10.57 9.58 53.57
C VAL A 103 11.04 10.63 54.56
N THR A 104 10.18 11.60 54.87
CA THR A 104 10.46 12.63 55.90
C THR A 104 9.67 12.31 57.17
N GLY A 105 10.34 12.34 58.27
CA GLY A 105 9.79 12.09 59.59
C GLY A 105 10.36 13.03 60.64
N PRO A 106 9.97 12.88 61.89
CA PRO A 106 10.40 13.77 62.99
C PRO A 106 11.95 13.73 63.19
N ASP A 107 12.61 12.66 62.90
CA ASP A 107 14.03 12.46 63.08
C ASP A 107 14.88 12.73 61.84
N GLY A 108 14.23 13.18 60.75
CA GLY A 108 14.96 13.51 59.51
C GLY A 108 14.35 12.96 58.22
N SER A 109 15.23 12.76 57.27
CA SER A 109 14.85 12.32 55.91
C SER A 109 15.60 11.05 55.57
N PHE A 110 14.89 10.04 55.09
CA PHE A 110 15.39 8.67 54.80
C PHE A 110 15.14 8.29 53.37
N GLY A 111 16.23 8.05 52.62
CA GLY A 111 16.17 7.83 51.19
C GLY A 111 15.88 6.38 50.78
N PHE A 112 15.21 6.19 49.71
CA PHE A 112 15.02 4.89 49.05
C PHE A 112 14.87 5.05 47.55
N THR A 113 15.07 3.99 46.78
CA THR A 113 14.80 3.96 45.35
C THR A 113 13.41 3.41 45.10
N LEU A 114 12.52 4.22 44.54
CA LEU A 114 11.24 3.79 43.99
C LEU A 114 11.51 3.18 42.63
N GLY A 115 11.22 1.90 42.46
CA GLY A 115 11.30 1.17 41.19
C GLY A 115 9.94 0.93 40.55
N GLY A 116 9.92 0.30 39.40
CA GLY A 116 8.70 -0.10 38.70
C GLY A 116 7.87 1.04 38.14
N ILE A 117 8.49 2.23 37.96
CA ILE A 117 7.84 3.38 37.31
C ILE A 117 7.67 3.03 35.82
N PRO A 118 6.45 3.07 35.26
CA PRO A 118 6.23 2.84 33.84
C PRO A 118 7.03 3.83 32.98
N VAL A 119 7.53 3.37 31.82
CA VAL A 119 8.11 4.28 30.84
C VAL A 119 7.05 5.22 30.32
N GLY A 120 7.37 6.49 30.20
CA GLY A 120 6.43 7.50 29.67
C GLY A 120 6.15 7.29 28.21
N ALA A 121 4.87 7.12 27.81
CA ALA A 121 4.52 6.96 26.42
C ALA A 121 4.29 8.33 25.76
N VAL A 122 5.01 8.59 24.68
CA VAL A 122 4.79 9.72 23.78
C VAL A 122 4.39 9.16 22.43
N ALA A 123 3.28 9.64 21.87
CA ALA A 123 2.81 9.21 20.57
C ALA A 123 3.81 9.56 19.46
N PRO A 124 3.86 8.77 18.38
CA PRO A 124 4.50 9.22 17.15
C PRO A 124 3.89 10.51 16.64
N SER A 125 4.65 11.33 15.93
CA SER A 125 4.20 12.66 15.48
C SER A 125 4.76 13.04 14.12
N GLY A 126 4.08 14.00 13.45
CA GLY A 126 4.50 14.54 12.16
C GLY A 126 4.40 13.52 11.02
N LEU A 127 3.37 12.67 11.03
CA LEU A 127 3.07 11.77 9.94
C LEU A 127 2.54 12.57 8.74
N ASP A 128 3.23 12.42 7.62
CA ASP A 128 2.82 12.91 6.30
C ASP A 128 2.78 11.76 5.30
N VAL A 129 1.83 11.81 4.37
CA VAL A 129 1.58 10.77 3.38
C VAL A 129 1.16 11.38 2.06
N SER A 130 1.83 10.97 1.00
CA SER A 130 1.46 11.30 -0.37
C SER A 130 1.49 10.06 -1.27
N ILE A 131 0.79 10.12 -2.40
CA ILE A 131 0.87 9.09 -3.42
C ILE A 131 2.01 9.45 -4.36
N SER A 132 3.05 8.61 -4.40
CA SER A 132 4.18 8.80 -5.31
C SER A 132 3.92 8.21 -6.70
N SER A 133 3.13 7.15 -6.79
CA SER A 133 2.64 6.60 -8.06
C SER A 133 1.36 5.80 -7.87
N ALA A 134 0.45 5.88 -8.83
CA ALA A 134 -0.70 4.98 -8.94
C ALA A 134 -0.38 3.85 -9.93
N ALA A 135 -1.02 2.69 -9.73
CA ALA A 135 -1.02 1.55 -10.65
C ALA A 135 -2.47 1.17 -10.96
N ASP A 136 -2.69 0.22 -11.86
CA ASP A 136 -4.04 -0.27 -12.19
C ASP A 136 -4.69 -1.03 -11.02
N THR A 137 -3.89 -1.72 -10.19
CA THR A 137 -4.37 -2.52 -9.06
C THR A 137 -3.68 -2.16 -7.75
N GLY A 138 -3.29 -0.89 -7.58
CA GLY A 138 -2.62 -0.44 -6.36
C GLY A 138 -2.08 0.97 -6.43
N ALA A 139 -1.29 1.32 -5.40
CA ALA A 139 -0.56 2.58 -5.34
C ALA A 139 0.71 2.43 -4.50
N THR A 140 1.67 3.31 -4.76
CA THR A 140 2.87 3.48 -3.95
C THR A 140 2.75 4.79 -3.19
N PHE A 141 2.93 4.71 -1.88
CA PHE A 141 2.86 5.83 -0.95
C PHE A 141 4.26 6.26 -0.54
N SER A 142 4.51 7.55 -0.57
CA SER A 142 5.66 8.17 0.10
C SER A 142 5.20 8.65 1.47
N VAL A 143 5.81 8.13 2.51
CA VAL A 143 5.42 8.39 3.90
C VAL A 143 6.60 8.93 4.66
N SER A 144 6.39 9.98 5.47
CA SER A 144 7.39 10.51 6.39
C SER A 144 6.81 10.69 7.78
N LEU A 145 7.69 10.61 8.79
CA LEU A 145 7.37 10.72 10.21
C LEU A 145 8.45 11.53 10.91
N SER A 146 8.09 12.57 11.63
CA SER A 146 9.05 13.40 12.37
C SER A 146 9.64 12.68 13.57
N SER A 147 8.82 11.92 14.31
CA SER A 147 9.26 11.17 15.48
C SER A 147 8.35 9.98 15.77
N TYR A 148 8.95 8.87 16.20
CA TYR A 148 8.20 7.74 16.77
C TYR A 148 7.77 7.95 18.23
N GLY A 149 8.20 9.04 18.87
CA GLY A 149 7.95 9.21 20.30
C GLY A 149 8.67 8.16 21.14
N THR A 150 8.10 7.84 22.31
CA THR A 150 8.62 6.82 23.24
C THR A 150 7.55 5.76 23.53
N PRO A 151 7.92 4.52 23.83
CA PRO A 151 9.23 3.93 24.10
C PRO A 151 10.11 3.78 22.84
N SER A 152 11.43 3.75 23.06
CA SER A 152 12.45 3.82 22.03
C SER A 152 12.82 2.49 21.33
N GLY A 153 12.18 1.38 21.66
CA GLY A 153 12.49 0.08 21.09
C GLY A 153 12.10 -0.05 19.62
N GLU A 154 13.02 -0.46 18.72
CA GLU A 154 12.78 -0.56 17.28
C GLU A 154 11.84 -1.69 16.89
N ALA A 155 11.79 -2.78 17.65
CA ALA A 155 11.11 -4.02 17.28
C ALA A 155 9.60 -3.84 16.98
N ASN A 156 9.00 -2.82 17.56
CA ASN A 156 7.56 -2.61 17.54
C ASN A 156 7.12 -1.27 16.91
N ARG A 157 8.05 -0.56 16.31
CA ARG A 157 7.76 0.69 15.58
C ARG A 157 7.50 0.38 14.13
N TYR A 158 6.41 0.84 13.61
CA TYR A 158 6.13 0.75 12.19
C TYR A 158 5.20 1.87 11.71
N ILE A 159 5.27 2.13 10.42
CA ILE A 159 4.29 2.89 9.67
C ILE A 159 3.47 1.89 8.86
N GLU A 160 2.17 2.03 8.87
CA GLU A 160 1.26 1.30 8.01
C GLU A 160 0.65 2.24 6.99
N ALA A 161 0.63 1.82 5.72
CA ALA A 161 -0.18 2.46 4.67
C ALA A 161 -1.17 1.45 4.12
N ALA A 162 -2.40 1.89 3.86
CA ALA A 162 -3.50 1.05 3.44
C ALA A 162 -4.30 1.67 2.29
N ILE A 163 -4.84 0.81 1.43
CA ILE A 163 -5.90 1.13 0.46
C ILE A 163 -7.20 0.54 1.00
N MET A 164 -8.22 1.37 1.08
CA MET A 164 -9.49 1.07 1.75
C MET A 164 -10.66 1.22 0.77
N GLY A 165 -11.63 0.33 0.87
CA GLY A 165 -12.88 0.41 0.11
C GLY A 165 -13.84 1.49 0.62
N GLN A 166 -13.62 2.01 1.82
CA GLN A 166 -14.40 3.08 2.46
C GLN A 166 -13.51 3.95 3.35
N SER A 167 -14.03 5.08 3.82
CA SER A 167 -13.28 6.11 4.57
C SER A 167 -12.79 5.69 5.98
N THR A 168 -13.02 4.46 6.38
CA THR A 168 -12.66 3.94 7.71
C THR A 168 -11.93 2.60 7.63
N TYR A 169 -11.02 2.34 8.58
CA TYR A 169 -10.35 1.03 8.75
C TYR A 169 -11.30 -0.10 9.18
N GLY A 170 -12.56 0.20 9.48
CA GLY A 170 -13.57 -0.84 9.83
C GLY A 170 -14.08 -1.67 8.65
N GLY A 171 -13.76 -1.27 7.40
CA GLY A 171 -14.14 -1.94 6.18
C GLY A 171 -13.07 -2.89 5.65
N LYS A 172 -13.28 -3.30 4.40
CA LYS A 172 -12.28 -4.08 3.66
C LYS A 172 -11.12 -3.18 3.28
N TYR A 173 -9.88 -3.62 3.58
CA TYR A 173 -8.69 -2.91 3.14
C TYR A 173 -7.50 -3.86 2.91
N ARG A 174 -6.53 -3.36 2.14
CA ARG A 174 -5.21 -3.94 1.99
C ARG A 174 -4.17 -2.99 2.54
N TYR A 175 -3.12 -3.52 3.13
CA TYR A 175 -2.08 -2.72 3.76
C TYR A 175 -0.71 -3.35 3.65
N ASP A 176 0.32 -2.51 3.81
CA ASP A 176 1.67 -2.96 4.07
C ASP A 176 2.35 -2.05 5.10
N THR A 177 3.49 -2.48 5.62
CA THR A 177 4.15 -1.84 6.75
C THR A 177 5.63 -1.64 6.49
N ALA A 178 6.16 -0.49 6.93
CA ALA A 178 7.59 -0.22 7.01
C ALA A 178 8.01 -0.14 8.49
N LYS A 179 8.92 -1.02 8.93
CA LYS A 179 9.40 -1.06 10.32
C LYS A 179 10.52 -0.06 10.55
N ALA A 180 10.48 0.60 11.70
CA ALA A 180 11.56 1.42 12.28
C ALA A 180 12.14 2.53 11.36
N LYS A 181 11.41 2.97 10.34
CA LYS A 181 11.87 4.02 9.41
C LYS A 181 11.03 5.28 9.58
N THR A 182 11.69 6.44 9.66
CA THR A 182 11.02 7.75 9.68
C THR A 182 10.61 8.24 8.29
N SER A 183 11.12 7.60 7.23
CA SER A 183 10.64 7.78 5.86
C SER A 183 10.63 6.43 5.16
N ALA A 184 9.60 6.18 4.38
CA ALA A 184 9.43 4.91 3.67
C ALA A 184 8.60 5.10 2.39
N THR A 185 8.89 4.24 1.42
CA THR A 185 8.03 4.01 0.27
C THR A 185 7.30 2.70 0.51
N ILE A 186 5.97 2.73 0.53
CA ILE A 186 5.12 1.58 0.83
C ILE A 186 4.21 1.33 -0.36
N THR A 187 4.35 0.17 -1.01
CA THR A 187 3.46 -0.23 -2.12
C THR A 187 2.37 -1.13 -1.61
N VAL A 188 1.12 -0.76 -1.88
CA VAL A 188 -0.07 -1.54 -1.55
C VAL A 188 -0.80 -1.93 -2.82
N ASN A 189 -1.04 -3.22 -3.00
CA ASN A 189 -1.70 -3.79 -4.17
C ASN A 189 -2.49 -5.06 -3.81
N ASN A 190 -2.99 -5.78 -4.81
CA ASN A 190 -3.76 -7.01 -4.60
C ASN A 190 -2.97 -8.18 -3.96
N SER A 191 -1.63 -8.09 -3.87
CA SER A 191 -0.79 -9.06 -3.16
C SER A 191 -0.46 -8.66 -1.73
N SER A 192 -0.78 -7.42 -1.32
CA SER A 192 -0.53 -6.92 0.03
C SER A 192 -1.43 -7.57 1.07
N LYS A 193 -1.07 -7.45 2.34
CA LYS A 193 -1.81 -7.99 3.49
C LYS A 193 -3.26 -7.49 3.53
N THR A 194 -4.13 -8.27 4.14
CA THR A 194 -5.56 -7.94 4.33
C THR A 194 -5.90 -7.95 5.82
N ASN A 195 -6.94 -7.22 6.18
CA ASN A 195 -7.37 -7.06 7.57
C ASN A 195 -8.24 -8.20 8.11
N SER A 196 -8.49 -9.27 7.39
CA SER A 196 -9.19 -10.49 7.79
C SER A 196 -9.75 -11.24 6.58
N SER A 197 -10.74 -12.12 6.79
CA SER A 197 -11.40 -12.97 5.78
C SER A 197 -12.05 -12.23 4.59
N ASN A 198 -12.17 -10.90 4.66
CA ASN A 198 -12.75 -10.07 3.61
C ASN A 198 -11.67 -9.22 2.91
N SER A 199 -10.94 -9.81 1.97
CA SER A 199 -9.96 -9.07 1.19
C SER A 199 -10.62 -8.04 0.26
N LEU A 200 -10.07 -6.83 0.24
CA LEU A 200 -10.37 -5.85 -0.80
C LEU A 200 -9.72 -6.31 -2.11
N THR A 201 -10.49 -6.36 -3.20
CA THR A 201 -9.91 -6.45 -4.54
C THR A 201 -9.81 -5.04 -5.11
N ILE A 202 -8.59 -4.62 -5.43
CA ILE A 202 -8.34 -3.31 -6.04
C ILE A 202 -8.53 -3.47 -7.55
N VAL A 203 -9.43 -2.68 -8.12
CA VAL A 203 -9.84 -2.72 -9.53
C VAL A 203 -9.29 -1.48 -10.24
N PRO A 204 -8.88 -1.59 -11.52
CA PRO A 204 -8.46 -0.44 -12.32
C PRO A 204 -9.55 0.64 -12.44
N ASN A 205 -9.13 1.88 -12.71
CA ASN A 205 -10.01 3.05 -12.92
C ASN A 205 -11.11 3.20 -11.86
N THR A 206 -10.75 2.97 -10.60
CA THR A 206 -11.68 2.99 -9.46
C THR A 206 -11.14 3.93 -8.40
N GLN A 207 -12.04 4.67 -7.76
CA GLN A 207 -11.69 5.53 -6.64
C GLN A 207 -11.62 4.72 -5.34
N TYR A 208 -10.54 4.90 -4.60
CA TYR A 208 -10.31 4.32 -3.29
C TYR A 208 -9.97 5.40 -2.27
N TRP A 209 -10.20 5.07 -1.01
CA TRP A 209 -9.62 5.77 0.11
C TRP A 209 -8.23 5.21 0.40
N TYR A 210 -7.33 6.05 0.87
CA TYR A 210 -6.10 5.59 1.50
C TYR A 210 -6.02 6.11 2.91
N GLY A 211 -5.24 5.43 3.76
CA GLY A 211 -4.91 5.88 5.09
C GLY A 211 -3.54 5.41 5.51
N ALA A 212 -2.90 6.18 6.38
CA ALA A 212 -1.66 5.76 7.03
C ALA A 212 -1.66 6.17 8.48
N TYR A 213 -0.99 5.39 9.31
CA TYR A 213 -0.69 5.72 10.69
C TYR A 213 0.68 5.18 11.07
N ALA A 214 1.27 5.74 12.11
CA ALA A 214 2.49 5.24 12.72
C ALA A 214 2.22 4.83 14.16
N THR A 215 2.89 3.79 14.63
CA THR A 215 2.77 3.30 16.01
C THR A 215 4.13 2.99 16.63
N ASN A 216 4.21 3.11 17.96
CA ASN A 216 5.35 2.75 18.76
C ASN A 216 5.03 1.67 19.80
N THR A 217 4.06 0.80 19.56
CA THR A 217 3.50 -0.25 20.44
C THR A 217 2.53 0.21 21.49
N VAL A 218 2.67 1.39 22.02
CA VAL A 218 1.83 1.89 23.12
C VAL A 218 0.82 2.90 22.60
N MET A 219 1.23 3.70 21.63
CA MET A 219 0.42 4.76 21.05
C MET A 219 0.59 4.83 19.52
N SER A 220 -0.42 5.37 18.86
CA SER A 220 -0.39 5.60 17.42
C SER A 220 -0.66 7.06 17.10
N THR A 221 -0.24 7.52 15.92
CA THR A 221 -0.69 8.82 15.38
C THR A 221 -2.18 8.75 15.06
N SER A 222 -2.81 9.90 14.89
CA SER A 222 -4.05 9.97 14.13
C SER A 222 -3.81 9.45 12.71
N THR A 223 -4.82 8.80 12.13
CA THR A 223 -4.73 8.34 10.74
C THR A 223 -4.81 9.52 9.78
N VAL A 224 -3.79 9.67 8.94
CA VAL A 224 -3.86 10.55 7.77
C VAL A 224 -4.65 9.82 6.67
N LYS A 225 -5.59 10.50 6.02
CA LYS A 225 -6.50 9.93 5.02
C LYS A 225 -6.59 10.80 3.79
N GLY A 226 -6.88 10.18 2.65
CA GLY A 226 -7.19 10.84 1.40
C GLY A 226 -7.85 9.88 0.42
N THR A 227 -8.05 10.35 -0.81
CA THR A 227 -8.59 9.54 -1.90
C THR A 227 -7.66 9.56 -3.10
N PHE A 228 -7.72 8.52 -3.92
CA PHE A 228 -7.03 8.45 -5.20
C PHE A 228 -7.82 7.58 -6.17
N ILE A 229 -7.50 7.69 -7.44
CA ILE A 229 -8.06 6.84 -8.49
C ILE A 229 -6.92 5.99 -9.05
N THR A 230 -7.15 4.70 -9.21
CA THR A 230 -6.21 3.78 -9.87
C THR A 230 -6.07 4.12 -11.36
N LEU A 231 -4.95 3.75 -11.98
CA LEU A 231 -4.79 3.84 -13.42
C LEU A 231 -5.84 2.98 -14.15
N PRO A 232 -6.07 3.19 -15.45
CA PRO A 232 -6.86 2.28 -16.27
C PRO A 232 -6.25 0.88 -16.26
N ALA A 233 -7.02 -0.12 -16.64
CA ALA A 233 -6.53 -1.48 -16.77
C ALA A 233 -5.36 -1.54 -17.77
N TYR A 234 -4.30 -2.25 -17.39
CA TYR A 234 -3.17 -2.47 -18.29
C TYR A 234 -3.60 -3.28 -19.51
N ILE A 235 -3.03 -2.96 -20.65
CA ILE A 235 -3.26 -3.69 -21.89
C ILE A 235 -2.65 -5.08 -21.75
N SER A 236 -3.50 -6.11 -21.78
CA SER A 236 -3.06 -7.51 -21.73
C SER A 236 -2.61 -8.00 -23.10
N ASP A 237 -3.32 -7.60 -24.16
CA ASP A 237 -2.99 -7.97 -25.53
C ASP A 237 -3.48 -6.91 -26.53
N VAL A 238 -2.91 -6.93 -27.74
CA VAL A 238 -3.34 -6.16 -28.88
C VAL A 238 -3.37 -7.06 -30.10
N THR A 239 -4.53 -7.22 -30.68
CA THR A 239 -4.70 -8.00 -31.91
C THR A 239 -4.81 -7.09 -33.12
N VAL A 240 -4.22 -7.51 -34.23
CA VAL A 240 -4.27 -6.79 -35.50
C VAL A 240 -4.86 -7.71 -36.57
N ASN A 241 -5.99 -7.34 -37.14
CA ASN A 241 -6.66 -8.06 -38.22
C ASN A 241 -6.56 -7.23 -39.50
N ASP A 242 -5.96 -7.82 -40.53
CA ASP A 242 -5.91 -7.21 -41.85
C ASP A 242 -7.26 -7.44 -42.54
N VAL A 243 -7.91 -6.34 -42.93
CA VAL A 243 -9.17 -6.40 -43.68
C VAL A 243 -8.98 -6.23 -45.17
N GLY A 244 -7.74 -6.06 -45.62
CA GLY A 244 -7.36 -5.91 -47.02
C GLY A 244 -7.29 -4.46 -47.50
N GLY A 245 -6.61 -4.26 -48.61
CA GLY A 245 -6.45 -2.91 -49.19
C GLY A 245 -5.54 -1.97 -48.40
N GLY A 246 -4.79 -2.50 -47.44
CA GLY A 246 -3.97 -1.71 -46.52
C GLY A 246 -4.74 -1.23 -45.29
N GLU A 247 -5.99 -1.63 -45.13
CA GLU A 247 -6.76 -1.35 -43.92
C GLU A 247 -6.58 -2.46 -42.89
N VAL A 248 -6.27 -2.10 -41.65
CA VAL A 248 -6.14 -3.02 -40.54
C VAL A 248 -7.05 -2.59 -39.38
N THR A 249 -7.66 -3.55 -38.72
CA THR A 249 -8.39 -3.33 -37.46
C THR A 249 -7.50 -3.71 -36.29
N VAL A 250 -7.29 -2.78 -35.38
CA VAL A 250 -6.54 -2.98 -34.13
C VAL A 250 -7.56 -3.11 -33.00
N SER A 251 -7.47 -4.18 -32.21
CA SER A 251 -8.31 -4.38 -31.04
C SER A 251 -7.41 -4.52 -29.80
N VAL A 252 -7.67 -3.68 -28.79
CA VAL A 252 -6.96 -3.60 -27.52
C VAL A 252 -7.73 -4.40 -26.47
N ILE A 253 -7.06 -5.33 -25.84
CA ILE A 253 -7.63 -6.23 -24.83
C ILE A 253 -7.08 -5.85 -23.46
N HIS A 254 -7.96 -5.63 -22.51
CA HIS A 254 -7.64 -5.33 -21.13
C HIS A 254 -8.67 -5.93 -20.16
N ALA A 255 -8.36 -5.96 -18.86
CA ALA A 255 -9.30 -6.41 -17.83
C ALA A 255 -10.47 -5.43 -17.67
N SER A 256 -11.53 -5.89 -17.02
CA SER A 256 -12.64 -5.03 -16.61
C SER A 256 -12.14 -3.95 -15.65
N GLU A 257 -12.70 -2.76 -15.73
CA GLU A 257 -12.33 -1.61 -14.91
C GLU A 257 -13.56 -0.88 -14.37
N GLY A 258 -13.35 -0.05 -13.35
CA GLY A 258 -14.38 0.80 -12.78
C GLY A 258 -14.65 2.03 -13.65
N THR A 259 -15.51 2.88 -13.15
CA THR A 259 -16.02 4.07 -13.86
C THR A 259 -15.73 5.37 -13.11
N ALA A 260 -14.66 5.40 -12.29
CA ALA A 260 -14.33 6.60 -11.51
C ALA A 260 -14.03 7.81 -12.39
N THR A 261 -13.43 7.56 -13.56
CA THR A 261 -13.20 8.58 -14.61
C THR A 261 -13.38 7.95 -15.99
N THR A 262 -13.45 8.78 -17.02
CA THR A 262 -13.40 8.29 -18.40
C THR A 262 -11.99 7.78 -18.67
N ALA A 263 -11.90 6.52 -19.08
CA ALA A 263 -10.67 5.93 -19.59
C ALA A 263 -10.75 5.76 -21.10
N TYR A 264 -9.66 6.02 -21.81
CA TYR A 264 -9.58 5.88 -23.25
C TYR A 264 -8.31 5.17 -23.67
N THR A 265 -8.37 4.55 -24.83
CA THR A 265 -7.22 4.04 -25.56
C THR A 265 -6.61 5.15 -26.38
N GLU A 266 -5.29 5.22 -26.42
CA GLU A 266 -4.52 6.14 -27.25
C GLU A 266 -3.50 5.34 -28.06
N TYR A 267 -3.28 5.74 -29.32
CA TYR A 267 -2.18 5.22 -30.11
C TYR A 267 -1.28 6.34 -30.62
N SER A 268 -0.05 6.00 -30.98
CA SER A 268 0.94 6.92 -31.53
C SER A 268 1.89 6.17 -32.46
N TYR A 269 2.45 6.88 -33.44
CA TYR A 269 3.53 6.37 -34.29
C TYR A 269 4.93 6.70 -33.74
N ASN A 270 5.05 7.66 -32.81
CA ASN A 270 6.34 8.22 -32.35
C ASN A 270 6.45 8.33 -30.82
N GLN A 271 5.44 7.90 -30.06
CA GLN A 271 5.32 8.03 -28.61
C GLN A 271 5.22 9.47 -28.07
N THR A 272 5.10 10.47 -28.93
CA THR A 272 4.95 11.89 -28.55
C THR A 272 3.55 12.38 -28.88
N ASP A 273 3.08 12.11 -30.09
CA ASP A 273 1.78 12.55 -30.60
C ASP A 273 0.77 11.42 -30.44
N TRP A 274 -0.16 11.59 -29.50
CA TRP A 274 -1.13 10.56 -29.14
C TRP A 274 -2.51 10.89 -29.68
N THR A 275 -3.13 9.93 -30.33
CA THR A 275 -4.50 10.01 -30.86
C THR A 275 -5.41 9.14 -30.00
N THR A 276 -6.48 9.73 -29.46
CA THR A 276 -7.51 9.02 -28.70
C THR A 276 -8.43 8.24 -29.64
N VAL A 277 -8.68 6.99 -29.30
CA VAL A 277 -9.52 6.07 -30.07
C VAL A 277 -10.36 5.19 -29.14
N GLN A 278 -11.27 4.41 -29.72
CA GLN A 278 -11.95 3.31 -29.01
C GLN A 278 -10.99 2.12 -28.86
N ASP A 279 -11.35 1.15 -28.06
CA ASP A 279 -10.55 -0.07 -27.86
C ASP A 279 -10.45 -0.93 -29.15
N THR A 280 -11.32 -0.67 -30.13
CA THR A 280 -11.22 -1.20 -31.48
C THR A 280 -11.26 -0.05 -32.47
N PHE A 281 -10.25 0.06 -33.31
CA PHE A 281 -10.10 1.13 -34.29
C PHE A 281 -9.44 0.65 -35.58
N SER A 282 -9.66 1.36 -36.69
CA SER A 282 -9.05 1.07 -37.98
C SER A 282 -7.89 2.01 -38.29
N LEU A 283 -6.87 1.48 -38.95
CA LEU A 283 -5.73 2.21 -39.50
C LEU A 283 -5.51 1.85 -40.95
N THR A 284 -5.07 2.82 -41.76
CA THR A 284 -4.59 2.56 -43.12
C THR A 284 -3.06 2.45 -43.09
N VAL A 285 -2.54 1.27 -43.45
CA VAL A 285 -1.12 0.95 -43.36
C VAL A 285 -0.68 0.29 -44.68
N HIS A 286 0.20 0.94 -45.44
CA HIS A 286 0.66 0.47 -46.74
C HIS A 286 2.02 -0.23 -46.69
N SER A 287 2.74 -0.15 -45.58
CA SER A 287 4.04 -0.80 -45.37
C SER A 287 4.13 -1.25 -43.90
N ALA A 288 5.13 -2.11 -43.59
CA ALA A 288 5.40 -2.49 -42.22
C ALA A 288 5.56 -1.24 -41.33
N THR A 289 4.75 -1.16 -40.31
CA THR A 289 4.65 0.03 -39.43
C THR A 289 4.59 -0.43 -37.98
N THR A 290 5.17 0.36 -37.11
CA THR A 290 5.08 0.16 -35.67
C THR A 290 4.17 1.24 -35.10
N ILE A 291 3.25 0.83 -34.25
CA ILE A 291 2.46 1.73 -33.43
C ILE A 291 2.69 1.45 -31.95
N TYR A 292 2.45 2.45 -31.17
CA TYR A 292 2.51 2.42 -29.69
C TYR A 292 1.10 2.62 -29.16
N VAL A 293 0.68 1.80 -28.21
CA VAL A 293 -0.66 1.83 -27.65
C VAL A 293 -0.60 1.92 -26.14
N ARG A 294 -1.39 2.78 -25.54
CA ARG A 294 -1.55 2.90 -24.09
C ARG A 294 -2.98 3.20 -23.73
N ARG A 295 -3.30 3.07 -22.46
CA ARG A 295 -4.57 3.56 -21.91
C ARG A 295 -4.32 4.74 -21.00
N ARG A 296 -5.30 5.65 -20.88
CA ARG A 296 -5.20 6.88 -20.10
C ARG A 296 -6.51 7.15 -19.37
N ASN A 297 -6.40 7.71 -18.15
CA ASN A 297 -7.48 8.37 -17.43
C ASN A 297 -6.99 9.69 -16.80
N SER A 298 -7.77 10.34 -15.93
CA SER A 298 -7.37 11.58 -15.27
C SER A 298 -6.18 11.43 -14.32
N THR A 299 -5.89 10.22 -13.83
CA THR A 299 -4.77 9.93 -12.92
C THR A 299 -3.44 9.78 -13.67
N GLY A 300 -3.47 9.22 -14.89
CA GLY A 300 -2.27 9.00 -15.68
C GLY A 300 -2.45 7.98 -16.80
N THR A 301 -1.33 7.41 -17.24
CA THR A 301 -1.25 6.48 -18.36
C THR A 301 -0.67 5.14 -17.93
N THR A 302 -1.14 4.07 -18.60
CA THR A 302 -0.55 2.74 -18.47
C THR A 302 0.82 2.68 -19.17
N PRO A 303 1.63 1.65 -18.91
CA PRO A 303 2.79 1.35 -19.74
C PRO A 303 2.41 1.20 -21.21
N VAL A 304 3.32 1.65 -22.09
CA VAL A 304 3.14 1.59 -23.54
C VAL A 304 3.35 0.18 -24.07
N ARG A 305 2.45 -0.29 -24.92
CA ARG A 305 2.61 -1.52 -25.69
C ARG A 305 3.06 -1.18 -27.11
N THR A 306 4.08 -1.86 -27.57
CA THR A 306 4.58 -1.76 -28.96
C THR A 306 3.90 -2.82 -29.81
N VAL A 307 3.36 -2.41 -30.94
CA VAL A 307 2.62 -3.28 -31.86
C VAL A 307 3.20 -3.13 -33.26
N SER A 308 3.71 -4.22 -33.82
CA SER A 308 4.18 -4.25 -35.20
C SER A 308 3.05 -4.67 -36.13
N ILE A 309 2.72 -3.83 -37.08
CA ILE A 309 1.70 -4.07 -38.09
C ILE A 309 2.42 -4.37 -39.40
N VAL A 310 2.21 -5.55 -39.92
CA VAL A 310 2.70 -5.95 -41.24
C VAL A 310 1.47 -6.20 -42.10
N PRO A 311 1.05 -5.25 -42.96
CA PRO A 311 -0.09 -5.47 -43.84
C PRO A 311 0.17 -6.65 -44.76
N ALA A 312 -0.86 -7.43 -44.98
CA ALA A 312 -0.76 -8.50 -45.98
C ALA A 312 -0.41 -7.88 -47.31
N THR A 313 0.68 -8.31 -47.88
CA THR A 313 1.03 -7.89 -49.23
C THR A 313 0.01 -8.50 -50.14
N THR A 314 -0.97 -7.72 -50.60
CA THR A 314 -1.88 -8.15 -51.66
C THR A 314 -1.02 -8.30 -52.90
N VAL A 315 -0.62 -9.51 -53.19
CA VAL A 315 0.07 -9.81 -54.44
C VAL A 315 -0.99 -9.69 -55.54
N LYS A 316 -0.97 -8.56 -56.23
CA LYS A 316 -1.81 -8.42 -57.41
C LYS A 316 -1.21 -9.25 -58.55
N LEU A 317 -1.97 -10.21 -59.04
CA LEU A 317 -1.61 -10.95 -60.23
C LEU A 317 -2.00 -10.11 -61.46
N TYR A 318 -1.02 -9.95 -62.35
CA TYR A 318 -1.25 -9.31 -63.63
C TYR A 318 -1.07 -10.32 -64.78
N GLY A 319 -1.99 -10.35 -65.65
CA GLY A 319 -1.84 -11.06 -66.92
C GLY A 319 -1.60 -10.09 -68.08
N SER A 320 -0.99 -10.53 -69.17
CA SER A 320 -0.88 -9.74 -70.40
C SER A 320 -2.11 -9.95 -71.29
N VAL A 321 -2.80 -8.86 -71.60
CA VAL A 321 -3.89 -8.87 -72.58
C VAL A 321 -3.60 -7.74 -73.58
N ASN A 322 -3.39 -8.11 -74.86
CA ASN A 322 -3.02 -7.17 -75.91
C ASN A 322 -1.74 -6.37 -75.54
N ASN A 323 -0.72 -7.01 -75.02
CA ASN A 323 0.53 -6.43 -74.53
C ASN A 323 0.42 -5.40 -73.41
N GLN A 324 -0.74 -5.35 -72.73
CA GLN A 324 -0.95 -4.52 -71.56
C GLN A 324 -1.11 -5.38 -70.32
N ALA A 325 -0.42 -5.00 -69.23
CA ALA A 325 -0.60 -5.66 -67.93
C ALA A 325 -1.99 -5.36 -67.38
N LYS A 326 -2.80 -6.35 -67.14
CA LYS A 326 -4.11 -6.22 -66.49
C LYS A 326 -4.16 -7.03 -65.20
N GLU A 327 -4.69 -6.43 -64.17
CA GLU A 327 -4.89 -7.05 -62.86
C GLU A 327 -5.87 -8.24 -62.98
N ILE A 328 -5.46 -9.42 -62.50
CA ILE A 328 -6.31 -10.63 -62.45
C ILE A 328 -7.16 -10.54 -61.19
N ARG A 329 -8.45 -10.32 -61.33
CA ARG A 329 -9.40 -10.21 -60.20
C ARG A 329 -10.11 -11.53 -59.90
N LYS A 330 -10.19 -12.42 -60.89
CA LYS A 330 -10.80 -13.77 -60.79
C LYS A 330 -9.93 -14.77 -61.50
N LEU A 331 -9.67 -15.89 -60.86
CA LEU A 331 -8.88 -16.99 -61.41
C LEU A 331 -9.78 -18.20 -61.57
N TYR A 332 -9.70 -18.85 -62.73
CA TYR A 332 -10.42 -20.09 -63.02
C TYR A 332 -9.44 -21.16 -63.44
N GLY A 333 -9.64 -22.36 -62.93
CA GLY A 333 -8.95 -23.59 -63.37
C GLY A 333 -9.94 -24.51 -64.10
N SER A 334 -9.45 -25.43 -64.87
CA SER A 334 -10.29 -26.48 -65.50
C SER A 334 -10.25 -27.77 -64.68
N VAL A 335 -11.42 -28.24 -64.26
CA VAL A 335 -11.54 -29.56 -63.61
C VAL A 335 -12.58 -30.33 -64.38
N ASN A 336 -12.16 -31.45 -64.97
CA ASN A 336 -12.99 -32.32 -65.86
C ASN A 336 -13.69 -31.54 -67.00
N GLY A 337 -12.93 -30.65 -67.64
CA GLY A 337 -13.45 -29.82 -68.72
C GLY A 337 -14.39 -28.72 -68.37
N LYS A 338 -14.65 -28.48 -67.08
CA LYS A 338 -15.48 -27.40 -66.61
C LYS A 338 -14.63 -26.30 -65.89
N ALA A 339 -14.89 -25.06 -66.18
CA ALA A 339 -14.23 -23.94 -65.51
C ALA A 339 -14.66 -23.88 -64.03
N VAL A 340 -13.70 -24.01 -63.12
CA VAL A 340 -13.91 -23.90 -61.68
C VAL A 340 -13.18 -22.67 -61.16
N ARG A 341 -13.88 -21.84 -60.39
CA ARG A 341 -13.31 -20.62 -59.80
C ARG A 341 -12.32 -20.98 -58.69
N ILE A 342 -11.09 -20.48 -58.82
CA ILE A 342 -10.05 -20.65 -57.80
C ILE A 342 -10.16 -19.47 -56.82
N ARG A 343 -10.48 -19.79 -55.56
CA ARG A 343 -10.59 -18.80 -54.51
C ARG A 343 -9.27 -18.53 -53.79
N LYS A 344 -8.40 -19.52 -53.72
CA LYS A 344 -7.07 -19.42 -53.14
C LYS A 344 -6.04 -20.10 -54.01
N LEU A 345 -4.92 -19.44 -54.22
CA LEU A 345 -3.76 -20.03 -54.94
C LEU A 345 -2.55 -19.94 -54.01
N TYR A 346 -1.89 -21.04 -53.83
CA TYR A 346 -0.66 -21.13 -53.08
C TYR A 346 0.51 -21.44 -54.01
N GLY A 347 1.63 -20.76 -53.80
CA GLY A 347 2.89 -21.05 -54.48
C GLY A 347 3.97 -21.45 -53.50
N SER A 348 5.03 -22.08 -53.98
CA SER A 348 6.20 -22.38 -53.16
C SER A 348 7.22 -21.26 -53.27
N VAL A 349 7.62 -20.71 -52.14
CA VAL A 349 8.70 -19.74 -52.06
C VAL A 349 9.69 -20.27 -51.01
N ASN A 350 10.91 -20.57 -51.47
CA ASN A 350 11.96 -21.15 -50.62
C ASN A 350 11.51 -22.45 -49.93
N GLY A 351 10.80 -23.31 -50.63
CA GLY A 351 10.31 -24.60 -50.13
C GLY A 351 9.13 -24.53 -49.18
N ARG A 352 8.56 -23.33 -48.95
CA ARG A 352 7.38 -23.15 -48.11
C ARG A 352 6.17 -22.72 -48.93
N SER A 353 5.00 -23.32 -48.65
CA SER A 353 3.74 -22.91 -49.24
C SER A 353 3.39 -21.47 -48.81
N LYS A 354 3.21 -20.56 -49.76
CA LYS A 354 2.82 -19.19 -49.54
C LYS A 354 1.55 -18.89 -50.33
N LEU A 355 0.58 -18.25 -49.68
CA LEU A 355 -0.62 -17.77 -50.36
C LEU A 355 -0.22 -16.68 -51.34
N ILE A 356 -0.52 -16.91 -52.62
CA ILE A 356 -0.22 -15.99 -53.73
C ILE A 356 -1.45 -15.18 -54.12
N PHE A 357 -2.62 -15.80 -54.04
CA PHE A 357 -3.87 -15.16 -54.40
C PHE A 357 -4.97 -15.66 -53.47
N GLU A 358 -5.76 -14.72 -52.93
CA GLU A 358 -7.02 -15.00 -52.27
C GLU A 358 -8.08 -14.07 -52.81
N GLU A 359 -9.20 -14.64 -53.21
CA GLU A 359 -10.32 -13.83 -53.62
C GLU A 359 -10.90 -13.11 -52.41
N SER A 360 -10.93 -11.79 -52.43
CA SER A 360 -11.55 -10.99 -51.41
C SER A 360 -13.05 -11.28 -51.32
N ASN A 361 -13.55 -11.63 -50.16
CA ASN A 361 -14.98 -11.75 -49.86
C ASN A 361 -15.67 -10.39 -49.73
N ASN A 362 -15.00 -9.28 -50.03
CA ASN A 362 -15.62 -7.96 -50.01
C ASN A 362 -16.70 -7.84 -51.07
N PRO A 363 -17.96 -7.71 -50.72
CA PRO A 363 -19.07 -7.61 -51.72
C PRO A 363 -18.92 -6.46 -52.68
N TRP A 364 -18.08 -5.49 -52.38
CA TRP A 364 -17.81 -4.32 -53.24
C TRP A 364 -16.69 -4.55 -54.26
N SER A 365 -15.87 -5.60 -54.10
CA SER A 365 -14.83 -5.95 -55.06
C SER A 365 -15.34 -6.75 -56.27
N SER A 366 -16.63 -7.09 -56.31
CA SER A 366 -17.26 -7.93 -57.37
C SER A 366 -17.49 -7.22 -58.71
N ARG A 367 -16.99 -6.00 -58.88
CA ARG A 367 -17.15 -5.25 -60.17
C ARG A 367 -16.00 -5.48 -61.14
N GLY A 368 -15.52 -6.68 -61.23
CA GLY A 368 -14.51 -7.03 -62.21
C GLY A 368 -15.06 -8.00 -63.25
N SER A 369 -15.14 -7.60 -64.49
CA SER A 369 -15.56 -8.41 -65.64
C SER A 369 -14.47 -9.34 -66.06
N GLY A 370 -14.15 -10.41 -65.28
CA GLY A 370 -13.40 -11.54 -65.76
C GLY A 370 -14.39 -12.60 -66.23
N THR A 371 -14.49 -12.90 -67.49
CA THR A 371 -15.28 -14.01 -68.01
C THR A 371 -14.52 -15.33 -67.86
N ALA A 372 -15.23 -16.42 -67.56
CA ALA A 372 -14.65 -17.77 -67.41
C ALA A 372 -14.01 -18.31 -68.70
N GLY A 373 -14.05 -17.56 -69.79
CA GLY A 373 -13.58 -17.98 -71.09
C GLY A 373 -12.19 -17.48 -71.50
N ASP A 374 -11.51 -16.72 -70.62
CA ASP A 374 -10.17 -16.20 -70.92
C ASP A 374 -9.18 -16.60 -69.79
N PRO A 375 -8.69 -17.83 -69.81
CA PRO A 375 -7.77 -18.32 -68.78
C PRO A 375 -6.41 -17.64 -68.92
N TYR A 376 -6.00 -16.90 -67.95
CA TYR A 376 -4.65 -16.35 -67.89
C TYR A 376 -3.63 -17.46 -67.63
N VAL A 377 -2.64 -17.55 -68.46
CA VAL A 377 -1.51 -18.46 -68.28
C VAL A 377 -0.60 -17.85 -67.18
N ILE A 378 -0.56 -18.48 -66.03
CA ILE A 378 0.43 -18.17 -65.01
C ILE A 378 1.78 -18.67 -65.55
N SER A 379 2.79 -17.79 -65.61
CA SER A 379 4.09 -18.13 -66.18
C SER A 379 4.72 -19.32 -65.44
N SER A 380 5.53 -20.08 -66.18
CA SER A 380 6.26 -21.29 -65.75
C SER A 380 7.19 -21.13 -64.55
N SER A 381 7.37 -19.90 -64.04
CA SER A 381 8.14 -19.65 -62.83
C SER A 381 7.47 -20.11 -61.54
N PHE A 382 6.21 -20.55 -61.60
CA PHE A 382 5.48 -21.07 -60.45
C PHE A 382 5.38 -22.60 -60.43
N GLY A 383 6.13 -23.29 -61.29
CA GLY A 383 6.16 -24.76 -61.31
C GLY A 383 4.80 -25.36 -61.50
N ASP A 384 4.68 -26.08 -62.58
CA ASP A 384 3.65 -27.02 -62.96
C ASP A 384 2.21 -26.52 -63.14
N THR A 385 1.78 -26.76 -64.34
CA THR A 385 0.44 -26.71 -64.80
C THR A 385 -0.59 -27.09 -63.76
N ILE A 386 -1.48 -26.12 -63.49
CA ILE A 386 -2.76 -26.45 -62.87
C ILE A 386 -3.56 -27.23 -63.89
N SER A 387 -3.51 -28.54 -63.75
CA SER A 387 -4.38 -29.46 -64.51
C SER A 387 -5.73 -29.59 -63.84
#